data_463597074d52572e75273eed6cf557d4
#
_entry.id   463597074d52572e75273eed6cf557d4
#
_cell.length_a   1.000
_cell.length_b   1.000
_cell.length_c   1.000
_cell.angle_alpha   90.00
_cell.angle_beta   90.00
_cell.angle_gamma   90.00
#
_symmetry.space_group_name_H-M   'P 1'
#
loop_
_entity.id
_entity.type
_entity.pdbx_description
1 polymer ?
#
loop_
_entity_poly.entity_id
_entity_poly.type
_entity_poly.pdbx_seq_one_letter_code
_entity_poly.pdbx_strand_id
1 'polypeptide(L)'
;YSSPENYPLITDQALTQQVSRTPTVKHVQRFSQKLGIFKTNDNFAGIALKGIGEEYDVSFLKSYLIAGKIPQIKKGESSNQIVISNSLAKLLKLKVGDKVYSYFFSETIKQRRFTIAGIYDTHIPQFDKTFVLTDIYTVNKLNDWTENQSNGLEVKLNSYDDLQTAQSALVHQIGGKADQNGNPYSVISIKENPRTISMLSWLDLLDVNVLVILIIMVIVGGFTMV
;
A
#
# COMPACT_ATOMS: atom_id res chain seq x y z
N TYR A 1 4.19 -14.60 -13.51
CA TYR A 1 3.85 -13.49 -12.59
C TYR A 1 4.54 -12.24 -13.11
N SER A 2 3.82 -11.42 -13.87
CA SER A 2 4.33 -10.10 -14.24
C SER A 2 4.26 -9.20 -13.02
N SER A 3 5.37 -8.54 -12.69
CA SER A 3 5.44 -7.55 -11.63
C SER A 3 4.42 -6.42 -11.91
N PRO A 4 3.66 -5.93 -10.92
CA PRO A 4 2.78 -4.77 -11.09
C PRO A 4 3.48 -3.54 -11.67
N GLU A 5 4.81 -3.51 -11.58
CA GLU A 5 5.66 -2.44 -12.11
C GLU A 5 5.73 -2.40 -13.65
N ASN A 6 5.30 -3.45 -14.34
CA ASN A 6 5.46 -3.58 -15.79
C ASN A 6 4.23 -3.13 -16.60
N TYR A 7 3.12 -2.85 -15.93
CA TYR A 7 1.86 -2.50 -16.61
C TYR A 7 1.25 -1.23 -16.01
N PRO A 8 1.69 -0.05 -16.47
CA PRO A 8 1.05 1.18 -16.07
C PRO A 8 -0.34 1.25 -16.66
N LEU A 9 -1.32 1.52 -15.83
CA LEU A 9 -2.67 1.87 -16.26
C LEU A 9 -2.77 3.37 -16.47
N ILE A 10 -3.51 3.79 -17.49
CA ILE A 10 -3.92 5.18 -17.63
C ILE A 10 -5.02 5.43 -16.60
N THR A 11 -4.68 6.21 -15.59
CA THR A 11 -5.58 6.59 -14.49
C THR A 11 -5.86 8.08 -14.54
N ASP A 12 -6.43 8.48 -15.66
CA ASP A 12 -6.77 9.86 -15.93
C ASP A 12 -7.97 10.34 -15.09
N GLN A 13 -8.28 11.62 -15.25
CA GLN A 13 -9.41 12.23 -14.55
C GLN A 13 -10.75 11.60 -14.97
N ALA A 14 -10.88 11.16 -16.22
CA ALA A 14 -12.12 10.55 -16.73
C ALA A 14 -12.42 9.24 -16.01
N LEU A 15 -11.43 8.33 -15.91
CA LEU A 15 -11.55 7.09 -15.15
C LEU A 15 -11.84 7.35 -13.66
N THR A 16 -11.10 8.27 -13.04
CA THR A 16 -11.28 8.62 -11.64
C THR A 16 -12.69 9.16 -11.37
N GLN A 17 -13.22 10.04 -12.21
CA GLN A 17 -14.58 10.55 -12.11
C GLN A 17 -15.63 9.45 -12.35
N GLN A 18 -15.40 8.57 -13.31
CA GLN A 18 -16.28 7.45 -13.60
C GLN A 18 -16.43 6.55 -12.36
N VAL A 19 -15.32 6.16 -11.73
CA VAL A 19 -15.32 5.33 -10.51
C VAL A 19 -15.96 6.06 -9.34
N SER A 20 -15.69 7.36 -9.17
CA SER A 20 -16.24 8.19 -8.09
C SER A 20 -17.76 8.35 -8.12
N ARG A 21 -18.39 8.17 -9.28
CA ARG A 21 -19.86 8.25 -9.44
C ARG A 21 -20.60 7.03 -8.89
N THR A 22 -19.90 5.97 -8.52
CA THR A 22 -20.53 4.78 -7.91
C THR A 22 -21.01 5.15 -6.50
N PRO A 23 -22.31 4.97 -6.15
CA PRO A 23 -22.89 5.48 -4.91
C PRO A 23 -22.24 5.00 -3.62
N THR A 24 -21.66 3.79 -3.64
CA THR A 24 -20.97 3.18 -2.51
C THR A 24 -19.53 3.70 -2.31
N VAL A 25 -19.02 4.45 -3.29
CA VAL A 25 -17.64 4.98 -3.28
C VAL A 25 -17.58 6.28 -2.48
N LYS A 26 -16.72 6.30 -1.46
CA LYS A 26 -16.45 7.47 -0.63
C LYS A 26 -15.32 8.32 -1.21
N HIS A 27 -14.25 7.67 -1.67
CA HIS A 27 -13.06 8.36 -2.16
C HIS A 27 -12.29 7.48 -3.13
N VAL A 28 -11.67 8.09 -4.12
CA VAL A 28 -10.80 7.43 -5.12
C VAL A 28 -9.45 8.12 -5.11
N GLN A 29 -8.39 7.34 -5.05
CA GLN A 29 -7.02 7.85 -4.97
C GLN A 29 -6.08 6.99 -5.81
N ARG A 30 -5.11 7.63 -6.48
CA ARG A 30 -4.11 6.95 -7.30
C ARG A 30 -2.94 6.47 -6.45
N PHE A 31 -2.32 5.40 -6.90
CA PHE A 31 -1.05 4.95 -6.33
C PHE A 31 -0.13 4.36 -7.38
N SER A 32 1.16 4.52 -7.16
CA SER A 32 2.21 3.83 -7.92
C SER A 32 3.13 3.10 -6.96
N GLN A 33 3.73 2.00 -7.42
CA GLN A 33 4.67 1.21 -6.61
C GLN A 33 5.96 0.93 -7.38
N LYS A 34 7.05 0.82 -6.62
CA LYS A 34 8.35 0.36 -7.11
C LYS A 34 9.05 -0.45 -6.03
N LEU A 35 9.49 -1.65 -6.37
CA LEU A 35 10.32 -2.45 -5.48
C LEU A 35 11.76 -1.97 -5.56
N GLY A 36 12.43 -1.98 -4.42
CA GLY A 36 13.82 -1.54 -4.34
C GLY A 36 14.52 -2.00 -3.08
N ILE A 37 15.74 -1.55 -2.91
CA ILE A 37 16.56 -1.85 -1.74
C ILE A 37 17.07 -0.54 -1.15
N PHE A 38 16.85 -0.32 0.14
CA PHE A 38 17.55 0.67 0.92
C PHE A 38 18.88 0.11 1.39
N LYS A 39 19.93 0.92 1.31
CA LYS A 39 21.26 0.56 1.76
C LYS A 39 21.85 1.68 2.63
N THR A 40 22.35 1.30 3.78
CA THR A 40 23.22 2.10 4.66
C THR A 40 24.61 1.48 4.67
N ASN A 41 25.55 2.02 5.44
CA ASN A 41 26.88 1.45 5.54
C ASN A 41 26.87 0.02 6.10
N ASP A 42 26.00 -0.25 7.08
CA ASP A 42 26.00 -1.50 7.85
C ASP A 42 24.87 -2.45 7.47
N ASN A 43 23.75 -1.92 6.92
CA ASN A 43 22.52 -2.68 6.74
C ASN A 43 21.87 -2.41 5.38
N PHE A 44 21.01 -3.34 4.96
CA PHE A 44 20.14 -3.19 3.81
C PHE A 44 18.74 -3.73 4.11
N ALA A 45 17.75 -3.23 3.39
CA ALA A 45 16.37 -3.71 3.48
C ALA A 45 15.69 -3.65 2.11
N GLY A 46 14.96 -4.72 1.76
CA GLY A 46 14.04 -4.70 0.64
C GLY A 46 12.83 -3.84 0.99
N ILE A 47 12.43 -2.96 0.08
CA ILE A 47 11.29 -2.05 0.29
C ILE A 47 10.33 -2.05 -0.89
N ALA A 48 9.08 -1.76 -0.60
CA ALA A 48 8.07 -1.40 -1.58
C ALA A 48 7.77 0.10 -1.43
N LEU A 49 8.32 0.88 -2.34
CA LEU A 49 8.08 2.31 -2.39
C LEU A 49 6.68 2.56 -2.95
N LYS A 50 5.78 3.13 -2.16
CA LYS A 50 4.42 3.50 -2.54
C LYS A 50 4.34 5.00 -2.76
N GLY A 51 4.12 5.39 -4.01
CA GLY A 51 3.84 6.76 -4.41
C GLY A 51 2.37 7.07 -4.29
N ILE A 52 2.05 8.17 -3.63
CA ILE A 52 0.68 8.65 -3.41
C ILE A 52 0.52 10.04 -4.03
N GLY A 53 -0.68 10.34 -4.54
CA GLY A 53 -1.02 11.64 -5.14
C GLY A 53 -1.44 12.67 -4.10
N GLU A 54 -1.68 13.89 -4.56
CA GLU A 54 -2.20 15.00 -3.74
C GLU A 54 -3.60 14.73 -3.20
N GLU A 55 -4.37 13.90 -3.91
CA GLU A 55 -5.72 13.47 -3.52
C GLU A 55 -5.73 12.37 -2.45
N TYR A 56 -4.57 11.82 -2.10
CA TYR A 56 -4.49 10.67 -1.20
C TYR A 56 -4.91 11.01 0.23
N ASP A 57 -5.85 10.24 0.78
CA ASP A 57 -6.27 10.40 2.18
C ASP A 57 -5.23 9.82 3.13
N VAL A 58 -4.42 10.72 3.68
CA VAL A 58 -3.34 10.39 4.64
C VAL A 58 -3.80 10.35 6.10
N SER A 59 -5.11 10.45 6.40
CA SER A 59 -5.63 10.51 7.78
C SER A 59 -5.23 9.30 8.60
N PHE A 60 -5.34 8.09 8.02
CA PHE A 60 -4.88 6.85 8.65
C PHE A 60 -3.39 6.92 9.00
N LEU A 61 -2.56 7.30 8.05
CA LEU A 61 -1.11 7.34 8.29
C LEU A 61 -0.72 8.41 9.33
N LYS A 62 -1.46 9.53 9.36
CA LYS A 62 -1.25 10.58 10.37
C LYS A 62 -1.48 10.08 11.79
N SER A 63 -2.46 9.20 12.01
CA SER A 63 -2.76 8.65 13.33
C SER A 63 -1.69 7.68 13.85
N TYR A 64 -0.88 7.13 12.95
CA TYR A 64 0.24 6.23 13.27
C TYR A 64 1.62 6.89 13.14
N LEU A 65 1.69 8.19 12.88
CA LEU A 65 2.96 8.91 12.77
C LEU A 65 3.55 9.12 14.16
N ILE A 66 4.77 8.63 14.38
CA ILE A 66 5.46 8.72 15.66
C ILE A 66 6.56 9.80 15.70
N ALA A 67 7.08 10.19 14.51
CA ALA A 67 8.09 11.25 14.42
C ALA A 67 8.04 11.94 13.06
N GLY A 68 8.43 13.21 13.01
CA GLY A 68 8.48 13.99 11.76
C GLY A 68 7.10 14.39 11.24
N LYS A 69 6.97 14.40 9.92
CA LYS A 69 5.73 14.78 9.23
C LYS A 69 5.55 14.00 7.93
N ILE A 70 4.31 13.88 7.47
CA ILE A 70 4.01 13.44 6.11
C ILE A 70 4.28 14.62 5.17
N PRO A 71 5.11 14.45 4.14
CA PRO A 71 5.38 15.50 3.16
C PRO A 71 4.09 15.97 2.48
N GLN A 72 3.97 17.26 2.26
CA GLN A 72 2.91 17.79 1.41
C GLN A 72 3.23 17.45 -0.04
N ILE A 73 2.32 16.73 -0.69
CA ILE A 73 2.45 16.35 -2.08
C ILE A 73 1.90 17.49 -2.93
N LYS A 74 2.70 17.94 -3.88
CA LYS A 74 2.31 18.96 -4.84
C LYS A 74 2.28 18.36 -6.23
N LYS A 75 1.27 18.72 -6.99
CA LYS A 75 1.08 18.23 -8.35
C LYS A 75 2.30 18.48 -9.23
N GLY A 76 2.79 17.42 -9.88
CA GLY A 76 3.94 17.48 -10.79
C GLY A 76 5.32 17.58 -10.12
N GLU A 77 5.39 17.73 -8.79
CA GLU A 77 6.67 17.87 -8.08
C GLU A 77 7.16 16.57 -7.46
N SER A 78 8.41 16.21 -7.74
CA SER A 78 9.11 15.11 -7.05
C SER A 78 9.88 15.66 -5.86
N SER A 79 9.52 15.26 -4.64
CA SER A 79 10.11 15.80 -3.42
C SER A 79 11.34 15.05 -2.93
N ASN A 80 11.54 13.80 -3.34
CA ASN A 80 12.52 12.86 -2.79
C ASN A 80 12.44 12.73 -1.25
N GLN A 81 11.28 13.04 -0.66
CA GLN A 81 10.99 12.84 0.76
C GLN A 81 10.22 11.56 0.95
N ILE A 82 10.55 10.82 1.99
CA ILE A 82 9.90 9.55 2.30
C ILE A 82 9.45 9.48 3.74
N VAL A 83 8.41 8.67 3.96
CA VAL A 83 7.98 8.26 5.30
C VAL A 83 8.22 6.77 5.43
N ILE A 84 8.97 6.36 6.43
CA ILE A 84 9.36 4.97 6.68
C ILE A 84 8.72 4.46 7.96
N SER A 85 8.65 3.15 8.12
CA SER A 85 8.20 2.56 9.37
C SER A 85 9.27 2.63 10.47
N ASN A 86 8.82 2.53 11.71
CA ASN A 86 9.70 2.40 12.88
C ASN A 86 10.58 1.13 12.81
N SER A 87 10.05 0.04 12.25
CA SER A 87 10.79 -1.20 12.03
C SER A 87 11.96 -1.01 11.07
N LEU A 88 11.73 -0.33 9.93
CA LEU A 88 12.79 0.01 8.97
C LEU A 88 13.78 1.02 9.56
N ALA A 89 13.28 2.04 10.27
CA ALA A 89 14.13 3.04 10.93
C ALA A 89 15.11 2.40 11.91
N LYS A 90 14.64 1.47 12.75
CA LYS A 90 15.48 0.71 13.71
C LYS A 90 16.48 -0.19 12.99
N LEU A 91 16.02 -0.96 11.98
CA LEU A 91 16.87 -1.89 11.23
C LEU A 91 18.02 -1.16 10.53
N LEU A 92 17.72 -0.02 9.91
CA LEU A 92 18.68 0.76 9.13
C LEU A 92 19.39 1.83 9.93
N LYS A 93 19.05 1.99 11.24
CA LYS A 93 19.56 3.00 12.16
C LYS A 93 19.36 4.44 11.62
N LEU A 94 18.18 4.71 11.06
CA LEU A 94 17.80 5.97 10.45
C LEU A 94 16.88 6.79 11.36
N LYS A 95 16.97 8.12 11.26
CA LYS A 95 16.15 9.10 11.97
C LYS A 95 15.53 10.08 10.98
N VAL A 96 14.54 10.85 11.43
CA VAL A 96 14.00 11.97 10.66
C VAL A 96 15.11 12.96 10.31
N GLY A 97 15.17 13.36 9.05
CA GLY A 97 16.20 14.23 8.48
C GLY A 97 17.39 13.49 7.86
N ASP A 98 17.59 12.22 8.18
CA ASP A 98 18.66 11.42 7.57
C ASP A 98 18.40 11.18 6.09
N LYS A 99 19.48 10.86 5.38
CA LYS A 99 19.46 10.50 3.96
C LYS A 99 19.79 9.03 3.78
N VAL A 100 19.02 8.35 2.92
CA VAL A 100 19.23 6.94 2.58
C VAL A 100 19.40 6.77 1.08
N TYR A 101 20.33 5.92 0.68
CA TYR A 101 20.50 5.51 -0.71
C TYR A 101 19.59 4.33 -1.02
N SER A 102 18.97 4.40 -2.20
CA SER A 102 18.02 3.42 -2.69
C SER A 102 18.41 2.97 -4.06
N TYR A 103 18.25 1.68 -4.31
CA TYR A 103 18.54 1.05 -5.59
C TYR A 103 17.30 0.38 -6.12
N PHE A 104 16.93 0.72 -7.34
CA PHE A 104 15.77 0.17 -8.04
C PHE A 104 16.26 -0.55 -9.28
N PHE A 105 15.75 -1.76 -9.47
CA PHE A 105 16.15 -2.63 -10.55
C PHE A 105 15.07 -2.62 -11.63
N SER A 106 15.46 -2.27 -12.85
CA SER A 106 14.70 -2.38 -14.08
C SER A 106 15.67 -2.86 -15.15
N GLU A 107 15.54 -2.43 -16.39
CA GLU A 107 16.58 -2.67 -17.42
C GLU A 107 17.93 -2.08 -17.02
N THR A 108 17.90 -1.00 -16.26
CA THR A 108 19.10 -0.36 -15.67
C THR A 108 18.89 -0.17 -14.16
N ILE A 109 20.01 -0.12 -13.41
CA ILE A 109 19.96 0.17 -11.98
C ILE A 109 19.79 1.67 -11.78
N LYS A 110 18.66 2.08 -11.21
CA LYS A 110 18.40 3.47 -10.86
C LYS A 110 18.72 3.70 -9.38
N GLN A 111 19.66 4.60 -9.12
CA GLN A 111 19.97 5.02 -7.76
C GLN A 111 19.25 6.32 -7.43
N ARG A 112 18.71 6.41 -6.21
CA ARG A 112 18.11 7.62 -5.66
C ARG A 112 18.57 7.82 -4.22
N ARG A 113 18.59 9.08 -3.80
CA ARG A 113 18.85 9.47 -2.42
C ARG A 113 17.59 10.13 -1.87
N PHE A 114 17.00 9.52 -0.86
CA PHE A 114 15.82 10.04 -0.18
C PHE A 114 16.18 10.68 1.16
N THR A 115 15.35 11.62 1.60
CA THR A 115 15.39 12.21 2.93
C THR A 115 14.20 11.67 3.75
N ILE A 116 14.45 11.20 4.96
CA ILE A 116 13.43 10.72 5.87
C ILE A 116 12.65 11.93 6.41
N ALA A 117 11.40 12.10 6.00
CA ALA A 117 10.54 13.19 6.45
C ALA A 117 9.72 12.82 7.69
N GLY A 118 9.38 11.53 7.82
CA GLY A 118 8.61 11.02 8.95
C GLY A 118 8.81 9.54 9.20
N ILE A 119 8.41 9.12 10.39
CA ILE A 119 8.45 7.72 10.82
C ILE A 119 7.08 7.37 11.38
N TYR A 120 6.51 6.25 10.91
CA TYR A 120 5.23 5.71 11.35
C TYR A 120 5.38 4.33 11.99
N ASP A 121 4.36 3.91 12.75
CA ASP A 121 4.29 2.56 13.33
C ASP A 121 2.83 2.11 13.34
N THR A 122 2.45 1.23 12.43
CA THR A 122 1.07 0.72 12.34
C THR A 122 0.82 -0.45 13.27
N HIS A 123 1.87 -1.01 13.85
CA HIS A 123 1.84 -2.27 14.61
C HIS A 123 1.40 -3.48 13.78
N ILE A 124 1.48 -3.39 12.45
CA ILE A 124 1.24 -4.48 11.51
C ILE A 124 2.60 -4.89 10.91
N PRO A 125 3.24 -5.97 11.42
CA PRO A 125 4.63 -6.30 11.07
C PRO A 125 4.86 -6.50 9.56
N GLN A 126 3.91 -7.08 8.84
CA GLN A 126 4.02 -7.32 7.40
C GLN A 126 4.04 -6.02 6.61
N PHE A 127 3.26 -5.03 7.05
CA PHE A 127 3.23 -3.71 6.46
C PHE A 127 4.47 -2.91 6.83
N ASP A 128 4.80 -2.88 8.13
CA ASP A 128 5.88 -2.07 8.68
C ASP A 128 7.28 -2.53 8.23
N LYS A 129 7.46 -3.78 7.82
CA LYS A 129 8.75 -4.28 7.31
C LYS A 129 9.09 -3.82 5.90
N THR A 130 8.11 -3.42 5.10
CA THR A 130 8.32 -3.31 3.64
C THR A 130 7.90 -1.97 3.08
N PHE A 131 6.78 -1.38 3.55
CA PHE A 131 6.22 -0.21 2.90
C PHE A 131 6.95 1.08 3.28
N VAL A 132 7.21 1.89 2.25
CA VAL A 132 7.78 3.23 2.33
C VAL A 132 6.90 4.15 1.49
N LEU A 133 6.48 5.30 2.03
CA LEU A 133 5.64 6.24 1.29
C LEU A 133 6.46 7.40 0.75
N THR A 134 6.08 7.84 -0.45
CA THR A 134 6.61 9.03 -1.11
C THR A 134 5.54 9.64 -2.03
N ASP A 135 5.88 10.70 -2.76
CA ASP A 135 5.02 11.24 -3.80
C ASP A 135 4.97 10.34 -5.05
N ILE A 136 3.83 10.31 -5.73
CA ILE A 136 3.58 9.50 -6.93
C ILE A 136 4.51 9.89 -8.08
N TYR A 137 4.87 11.17 -8.19
CA TYR A 137 5.71 11.71 -9.25
C TYR A 137 7.14 11.17 -9.18
N THR A 138 7.65 10.97 -7.96
CA THR A 138 8.95 10.31 -7.73
C THR A 138 8.90 8.86 -8.20
N VAL A 139 7.84 8.11 -7.87
CA VAL A 139 7.71 6.69 -8.27
C VAL A 139 7.50 6.57 -9.78
N ASN A 140 6.68 7.42 -10.37
CA ASN A 140 6.45 7.43 -11.82
C ASN A 140 7.75 7.71 -12.60
N LYS A 141 8.60 8.65 -12.13
CA LYS A 141 9.93 8.87 -12.72
C LYS A 141 10.85 7.64 -12.60
N LEU A 142 10.73 6.86 -11.53
CA LEU A 142 11.50 5.62 -11.38
C LEU A 142 11.01 4.53 -12.32
N ASN A 143 9.72 4.52 -12.64
CA ASN A 143 9.09 3.57 -13.55
C ASN A 143 9.15 4.01 -15.03
N ASP A 144 9.65 5.21 -15.34
CA ASP A 144 9.59 5.85 -16.66
C ASP A 144 8.14 6.07 -17.15
N TRP A 145 7.25 6.39 -16.21
CA TRP A 145 5.84 6.63 -16.45
C TRP A 145 5.50 8.13 -16.52
N THR A 146 4.45 8.43 -17.25
CA THR A 146 3.86 9.77 -17.33
C THR A 146 3.00 10.09 -16.10
N GLU A 147 2.60 11.34 -15.94
CA GLU A 147 1.75 11.77 -14.82
C GLU A 147 0.36 11.12 -14.80
N ASN A 148 -0.16 10.74 -15.96
CA ASN A 148 -1.47 10.09 -16.10
C ASN A 148 -1.42 8.56 -15.92
N GLN A 149 -0.25 8.01 -15.68
CA GLN A 149 -0.04 6.59 -15.46
C GLN A 149 0.13 6.29 -13.98
N SER A 150 -0.38 5.14 -13.55
CA SER A 150 -0.16 4.61 -12.20
C SER A 150 -0.37 3.08 -12.18
N ASN A 151 -0.09 2.44 -11.05
CA ASN A 151 -0.44 1.02 -10.88
C ASN A 151 -1.95 0.80 -10.80
N GLY A 152 -2.71 1.81 -10.38
CA GLY A 152 -4.15 1.72 -10.29
C GLY A 152 -4.77 2.77 -9.37
N LEU A 153 -6.04 2.53 -9.09
CA LEU A 153 -6.84 3.31 -8.16
C LEU A 153 -7.13 2.51 -6.90
N GLU A 154 -6.95 3.12 -5.75
CA GLU A 154 -7.49 2.62 -4.49
C GLU A 154 -8.85 3.29 -4.25
N VAL A 155 -9.87 2.48 -4.02
CA VAL A 155 -11.24 2.94 -3.80
C VAL A 155 -11.61 2.72 -2.35
N LYS A 156 -11.92 3.79 -1.64
CA LYS A 156 -12.49 3.74 -0.29
C LYS A 156 -14.01 3.72 -0.38
N LEU A 157 -14.66 2.87 0.38
CA LEU A 157 -16.09 2.73 0.44
C LEU A 157 -16.68 3.49 1.64
N ASN A 158 -17.98 3.77 1.60
CA ASN A 158 -18.71 4.37 2.71
C ASN A 158 -18.78 3.40 3.90
N SER A 159 -19.06 2.11 3.64
CA SER A 159 -19.08 1.03 4.63
C SER A 159 -18.35 -0.20 4.10
N TYR A 160 -17.82 -1.02 5.00
CA TYR A 160 -17.28 -2.34 4.65
C TYR A 160 -18.37 -3.29 4.11
N ASP A 161 -19.61 -3.13 4.55
CA ASP A 161 -20.73 -3.93 4.07
C ASP A 161 -21.05 -3.68 2.60
N ASP A 162 -20.67 -2.51 2.07
CA ASP A 162 -20.82 -2.16 0.65
C ASP A 162 -19.83 -2.89 -0.27
N LEU A 163 -18.88 -3.66 0.26
CA LEU A 163 -17.75 -4.20 -0.50
C LEU A 163 -18.19 -5.01 -1.71
N GLN A 164 -19.14 -5.94 -1.52
CA GLN A 164 -19.59 -6.83 -2.61
C GLN A 164 -20.43 -6.07 -3.64
N THR A 165 -21.29 -5.17 -3.18
CA THR A 165 -22.10 -4.32 -4.07
C THR A 165 -21.22 -3.38 -4.89
N ALA A 166 -20.23 -2.74 -4.25
CA ALA A 166 -19.28 -1.87 -4.91
C ALA A 166 -18.42 -2.63 -5.94
N GLN A 167 -17.92 -3.81 -5.56
CA GLN A 167 -17.13 -4.64 -6.46
C GLN A 167 -17.94 -5.02 -7.70
N SER A 168 -19.17 -5.53 -7.53
CA SER A 168 -20.05 -5.89 -8.65
C SER A 168 -20.36 -4.71 -9.56
N ALA A 169 -20.66 -3.54 -8.99
CA ALA A 169 -20.92 -2.32 -9.74
C ALA A 169 -19.69 -1.87 -10.54
N LEU A 170 -18.51 -1.87 -9.94
CA LEU A 170 -17.26 -1.49 -10.59
C LEU A 170 -16.84 -2.50 -11.66
N VAL A 171 -17.01 -3.81 -11.43
CA VAL A 171 -16.77 -4.84 -12.44
C VAL A 171 -17.68 -4.64 -13.65
N HIS A 172 -18.96 -4.34 -13.43
CA HIS A 172 -19.90 -4.06 -14.54
C HIS A 172 -19.51 -2.77 -15.28
N GLN A 173 -19.02 -1.76 -14.58
CA GLN A 173 -18.73 -0.45 -15.13
C GLN A 173 -17.41 -0.40 -15.94
N ILE A 174 -16.34 -1.04 -15.44
CA ILE A 174 -14.99 -0.97 -16.00
C ILE A 174 -14.36 -2.34 -16.28
N GLY A 175 -14.91 -3.43 -15.72
CA GLY A 175 -14.39 -4.78 -15.93
C GLY A 175 -14.45 -5.17 -17.41
N GLY A 176 -13.38 -5.80 -17.89
CA GLY A 176 -13.26 -6.19 -19.30
C GLY A 176 -12.99 -5.03 -20.28
N LYS A 177 -12.96 -3.79 -19.80
CA LYS A 177 -12.48 -2.63 -20.59
C LYS A 177 -10.96 -2.53 -20.46
N ALA A 178 -10.34 -1.90 -21.45
CA ALA A 178 -8.92 -1.60 -21.44
C ALA A 178 -8.70 -0.10 -21.51
N ASP A 179 -7.52 0.33 -21.07
CA ASP A 179 -7.07 1.70 -21.26
C ASP A 179 -6.70 1.97 -22.73
N GLN A 180 -6.28 3.20 -23.03
CA GLN A 180 -5.90 3.60 -24.39
C GLN A 180 -4.68 2.83 -24.95
N ASN A 181 -3.89 2.19 -24.07
CA ASN A 181 -2.75 1.36 -24.44
C ASN A 181 -3.12 -0.12 -24.58
N GLY A 182 -4.39 -0.49 -24.38
CA GLY A 182 -4.87 -1.86 -24.44
C GLY A 182 -4.68 -2.66 -23.13
N ASN A 183 -4.26 -2.03 -22.04
CA ASN A 183 -4.11 -2.69 -20.75
C ASN A 183 -5.48 -2.89 -20.09
N PRO A 184 -5.87 -4.13 -19.75
CA PRO A 184 -7.19 -4.40 -19.19
C PRO A 184 -7.32 -3.88 -17.77
N TYR A 185 -8.49 -3.30 -17.46
CA TYR A 185 -8.84 -2.99 -16.07
C TYR A 185 -9.31 -4.24 -15.33
N SER A 186 -8.83 -4.43 -14.13
CA SER A 186 -9.31 -5.44 -13.20
C SER A 186 -9.75 -4.79 -11.88
N VAL A 187 -10.84 -5.29 -11.32
CA VAL A 187 -11.35 -4.86 -10.02
C VAL A 187 -11.07 -5.98 -9.02
N ILE A 188 -10.26 -5.70 -8.03
CA ILE A 188 -9.85 -6.67 -7.01
C ILE A 188 -10.29 -6.14 -5.65
N SER A 189 -11.07 -6.92 -4.94
CA SER A 189 -11.44 -6.55 -3.57
C SER A 189 -10.29 -6.81 -2.59
N ILE A 190 -10.34 -6.14 -1.44
CA ILE A 190 -9.35 -6.37 -0.38
C ILE A 190 -9.35 -7.83 0.10
N LYS A 191 -10.49 -8.53 0.03
CA LYS A 191 -10.62 -9.94 0.38
C LYS A 191 -9.97 -10.90 -0.62
N GLU A 192 -9.82 -10.47 -1.86
CA GLU A 192 -9.24 -11.28 -2.95
C GLU A 192 -7.76 -10.96 -3.19
N ASN A 193 -7.26 -9.88 -2.60
CA ASN A 193 -5.87 -9.50 -2.77
C ASN A 193 -4.96 -10.53 -2.05
N PRO A 194 -4.08 -11.25 -2.77
CA PRO A 194 -3.22 -12.29 -2.17
C PRO A 194 -2.36 -11.77 -1.01
N ARG A 195 -1.93 -10.51 -1.06
CA ARG A 195 -1.17 -9.89 0.02
C ARG A 195 -2.02 -9.69 1.26
N THR A 196 -3.27 -9.23 1.10
CA THR A 196 -4.21 -9.07 2.20
C THR A 196 -4.60 -10.42 2.78
N ILE A 197 -4.86 -11.42 1.93
CA ILE A 197 -5.15 -12.79 2.37
C ILE A 197 -4.00 -13.32 3.22
N SER A 198 -2.75 -13.20 2.76
CA SER A 198 -1.60 -13.66 3.53
C SER A 198 -1.38 -12.88 4.84
N MET A 199 -1.77 -11.60 4.87
CA MET A 199 -1.73 -10.79 6.10
C MET A 199 -2.81 -11.18 7.10
N LEU A 200 -3.97 -11.61 6.63
CA LEU A 200 -5.12 -11.92 7.48
C LEU A 200 -5.23 -13.40 7.83
N SER A 201 -4.56 -14.30 7.11
CA SER A 201 -4.60 -15.75 7.34
C SER A 201 -4.18 -16.18 8.76
N TRP A 202 -3.36 -15.38 9.44
CA TRP A 202 -3.01 -15.64 10.83
C TRP A 202 -4.15 -15.34 11.81
N LEU A 203 -5.09 -14.46 11.46
CA LEU A 203 -6.29 -14.19 12.26
C LEU A 203 -7.20 -15.42 12.30
N ASP A 204 -7.40 -16.06 11.14
CA ASP A 204 -8.17 -17.30 11.06
C ASP A 204 -7.56 -18.41 11.94
N LEU A 205 -6.23 -18.43 12.02
CA LEU A 205 -5.49 -19.37 12.86
C LEU A 205 -5.65 -19.06 14.36
N LEU A 206 -5.80 -17.76 14.73
CA LEU A 206 -6.09 -17.37 16.10
C LEU A 206 -7.49 -17.78 16.53
N ASP A 207 -8.49 -17.63 15.68
CA ASP A 207 -9.88 -18.02 15.98
C ASP A 207 -9.96 -19.53 16.27
N VAL A 208 -9.28 -20.34 15.45
CA VAL A 208 -9.18 -21.80 15.69
C VAL A 208 -8.47 -22.11 17.01
N ASN A 209 -7.36 -21.44 17.30
CA ASN A 209 -6.62 -21.64 18.54
C ASN A 209 -7.44 -21.25 19.78
N VAL A 210 -8.17 -20.14 19.74
CA VAL A 210 -9.05 -19.71 20.83
C VAL A 210 -10.16 -20.75 21.04
N LEU A 211 -10.77 -21.27 19.98
CA LEU A 211 -11.77 -22.31 20.07
C LEU A 211 -11.22 -23.58 20.72
N VAL A 212 -10.03 -24.00 20.33
CA VAL A 212 -9.36 -25.19 20.92
C VAL A 212 -9.09 -24.98 22.42
N ILE A 213 -8.58 -23.81 22.80
CA ILE A 213 -8.35 -23.46 24.22
C ILE A 213 -9.66 -23.50 25.01
N LEU A 214 -10.74 -22.93 24.48
CA LEU A 214 -12.06 -22.96 25.12
C LEU A 214 -12.56 -24.38 25.32
N ILE A 215 -12.42 -25.26 24.32
CA ILE A 215 -12.79 -26.69 24.43
C ILE A 215 -11.97 -27.38 25.53
N ILE A 216 -10.67 -27.15 25.56
CA ILE A 216 -9.80 -27.73 26.60
C ILE A 216 -10.21 -27.22 27.98
N MET A 217 -10.51 -25.92 28.14
CA MET A 217 -10.96 -25.35 29.41
C MET A 217 -12.27 -25.97 29.89
N VAL A 218 -13.24 -26.20 28.97
CA VAL A 218 -14.51 -26.85 29.31
C VAL A 218 -14.28 -28.29 29.75
N ILE A 219 -13.40 -29.04 29.05
CA ILE A 219 -13.07 -30.43 29.43
C ILE A 219 -12.41 -30.46 30.79
N VAL A 220 -11.37 -29.64 31.02
CA VAL A 220 -10.65 -29.62 32.31
C VAL A 220 -11.57 -29.16 33.45
N GLY A 221 -12.40 -28.11 33.21
CA GLY A 221 -13.36 -27.63 34.18
C GLY A 221 -14.43 -28.68 34.53
N GLY A 222 -14.85 -29.47 33.55
CA GLY A 222 -15.80 -30.59 33.78
C GLY A 222 -15.21 -31.72 34.65
N PHE A 223 -13.92 -32.02 34.49
CA PHE A 223 -13.24 -33.04 35.31
C PHE A 223 -12.93 -32.58 36.73
N THR A 224 -12.84 -31.26 36.99
CA THR A 224 -12.53 -30.72 38.34
C THR A 224 -13.80 -30.55 39.20
N MET A 225 -14.99 -30.73 38.64
CA MET A 225 -16.27 -30.64 39.37
C MET A 225 -16.88 -32.01 39.74
N VAL A 226 -16.19 -33.10 39.47
CA VAL A 226 -16.54 -34.45 39.90
C VAL A 226 -15.58 -34.90 41.00
#